data_85ff198b9cf2031a2d859ac35503841f
#
_entry.id   85ff198b9cf2031a2d859ac35503841f
#
_cell.length_a   1.000
_cell.length_b   1.000
_cell.length_c   1.000
_cell.angle_alpha   90.00
_cell.angle_beta   90.00
_cell.angle_gamma   90.00
#
_symmetry.space_group_name_H-M   'P 1'
#
loop_
_entity.id
_entity.type
_entity.pdbx_description
1 polymer ?
#
loop_
_entity_poly.entity_id
_entity_poly.type
_entity_poly.pdbx_seq_one_letter_code
_entity_poly.pdbx_strand_id
1 'polypeptide(L)'
;QALNLAAPYSPAEVGIILDTFHIWWDPTVFEQIARCQGRIFGFHVCDWLVPLPDILLGRGIMGDGIIDNHALRLAVEANGYHGPIEVEIFNRQLWDTPGDEVLAKVVERFTTIV
;
A
#
# COMPACT_ATOMS: atom_id res chain seq x y z
N GLN A 1 -9.65 -10.59 -7.99
CA GLN A 1 -9.07 -11.24 -9.19
C GLN A 1 -7.75 -11.93 -8.89
N ALA A 2 -6.74 -11.25 -8.32
CA ALA A 2 -5.43 -11.82 -7.98
C ALA A 2 -5.54 -13.09 -7.11
N LEU A 3 -6.39 -13.07 -6.08
CA LEU A 3 -6.64 -14.22 -5.23
C LEU A 3 -7.14 -15.46 -6.00
N ASN A 4 -7.98 -15.24 -7.01
CA ASN A 4 -8.49 -16.36 -7.81
C ASN A 4 -7.39 -16.97 -8.69
N LEU A 5 -6.44 -16.16 -9.15
CA LEU A 5 -5.26 -16.62 -9.88
C LEU A 5 -4.28 -17.38 -8.97
N ALA A 6 -4.15 -16.95 -7.71
CA ALA A 6 -3.28 -17.60 -6.74
C ALA A 6 -3.90 -18.86 -6.11
N ALA A 7 -5.24 -19.04 -6.19
CA ALA A 7 -5.97 -20.12 -5.53
C ALA A 7 -5.48 -21.54 -5.85
N PRO A 8 -5.05 -21.90 -7.10
CA PRO A 8 -4.54 -23.22 -7.42
C PRO A 8 -3.19 -23.57 -6.77
N TYR A 9 -2.47 -22.59 -6.26
CA TYR A 9 -1.13 -22.76 -5.69
C TYR A 9 -1.17 -22.70 -4.17
N SER A 10 -0.25 -23.38 -3.50
CA SER A 10 -0.15 -23.28 -2.04
C SER A 10 0.24 -21.86 -1.61
N PRO A 11 -0.19 -21.41 -0.41
CA PRO A 11 0.26 -20.11 0.13
C PRO A 11 1.77 -19.99 0.32
N ALA A 12 2.48 -21.13 0.40
CA ALA A 12 3.94 -21.12 0.48
C ALA A 12 4.63 -20.87 -0.87
N GLU A 13 3.91 -21.07 -1.98
CA GLU A 13 4.47 -20.90 -3.33
C GLU A 13 4.08 -19.57 -3.97
N VAL A 14 2.82 -19.13 -3.75
CA VAL A 14 2.29 -17.92 -4.37
C VAL A 14 1.55 -17.08 -3.34
N GLY A 15 2.08 -15.90 -3.06
CA GLY A 15 1.48 -14.88 -2.21
C GLY A 15 0.87 -13.72 -2.98
N ILE A 16 0.27 -12.80 -2.23
CA ILE A 16 -0.32 -11.58 -2.72
C ILE A 16 0.45 -10.40 -2.12
N ILE A 17 0.88 -9.47 -2.95
CA ILE A 17 1.31 -8.15 -2.52
C ILE A 17 0.09 -7.24 -2.58
N LEU A 18 -0.18 -6.55 -1.49
CA LEU A 18 -1.21 -5.52 -1.40
C LEU A 18 -0.54 -4.15 -1.51
N ASP A 19 -0.97 -3.34 -2.48
CA ASP A 19 -0.50 -1.97 -2.67
C ASP A 19 -1.71 -1.04 -2.52
N THR A 20 -1.65 -0.13 -1.55
CA THR A 20 -2.78 0.75 -1.23
C THR A 20 -3.24 1.56 -2.43
N PHE A 21 -2.33 1.97 -3.33
CA PHE A 21 -2.66 2.70 -4.56
C PHE A 21 -3.60 1.93 -5.48
N HIS A 22 -3.51 0.61 -5.49
CA HIS A 22 -4.27 -0.25 -6.39
C HIS A 22 -5.55 -0.81 -5.79
N ILE A 23 -5.76 -0.68 -4.47
CA ILE A 23 -6.87 -1.33 -3.78
C ILE A 23 -7.81 -0.38 -3.03
N TRP A 24 -7.38 0.86 -2.68
CA TRP A 24 -8.12 1.77 -1.82
C TRP A 24 -9.54 2.07 -2.29
N TRP A 25 -9.76 2.09 -3.58
CA TRP A 25 -11.03 2.43 -4.24
C TRP A 25 -12.01 1.26 -4.33
N ASP A 26 -11.60 0.04 -4.03
CA ASP A 26 -12.49 -1.14 -4.08
C ASP A 26 -13.44 -1.10 -2.89
N PRO A 27 -14.78 -1.03 -3.11
CA PRO A 27 -15.75 -1.00 -2.01
C PRO A 27 -15.74 -2.29 -1.16
N THR A 28 -15.12 -3.37 -1.65
CA THR A 28 -14.99 -4.65 -0.95
C THR A 28 -13.58 -4.88 -0.41
N VAL A 29 -12.72 -3.85 -0.37
CA VAL A 29 -11.29 -4.00 -0.05
C VAL A 29 -11.04 -4.77 1.25
N PHE A 30 -11.77 -4.47 2.31
CA PHE A 30 -11.60 -5.16 3.61
C PHE A 30 -11.99 -6.64 3.55
N GLU A 31 -13.04 -6.99 2.81
CA GLU A 31 -13.43 -8.38 2.55
C GLU A 31 -12.35 -9.11 1.74
N GLN A 32 -11.78 -8.45 0.74
CA GLN A 32 -10.70 -9.03 -0.07
C GLN A 32 -9.42 -9.20 0.75
N ILE A 33 -9.07 -8.26 1.62
CA ILE A 33 -7.95 -8.41 2.56
C ILE A 33 -8.19 -9.63 3.47
N ALA A 34 -9.39 -9.77 4.06
CA ALA A 34 -9.72 -10.91 4.90
C ALA A 34 -9.56 -12.26 4.17
N ARG A 35 -9.87 -12.31 2.87
CA ARG A 35 -9.66 -13.50 2.03
C ARG A 35 -8.20 -13.83 1.76
N CYS A 36 -7.28 -12.88 1.98
CA CYS A 36 -5.84 -13.09 1.77
C CYS A 36 -5.15 -13.82 2.94
N GLN A 37 -5.88 -14.28 3.95
CA GLN A 37 -5.32 -14.87 5.16
C GLN A 37 -4.25 -15.94 4.86
N GLY A 38 -3.05 -15.76 5.47
CA GLY A 38 -1.92 -16.66 5.27
C GLY A 38 -1.23 -16.54 3.91
N ARG A 39 -1.62 -15.56 3.07
CA ARG A 39 -1.13 -15.40 1.70
C ARG A 39 -0.61 -13.98 1.39
N ILE A 40 -0.58 -13.08 2.37
CA ILE A 40 -0.03 -11.73 2.19
C ILE A 40 1.49 -11.83 2.32
N PHE A 41 2.22 -11.47 1.27
CA PHE A 41 3.68 -11.52 1.20
C PHE A 41 4.34 -10.14 1.19
N GLY A 42 3.58 -9.10 0.91
CA GLY A 42 4.04 -7.72 0.96
C GLY A 42 2.87 -6.75 1.12
N PHE A 43 3.16 -5.62 1.72
CA PHE A 43 2.21 -4.52 1.87
C PHE A 43 2.91 -3.20 1.56
N HIS A 44 2.45 -2.53 0.49
CA HIS A 44 2.98 -1.27 0.01
C HIS A 44 2.02 -0.14 0.33
N VAL A 45 2.56 0.98 0.78
CA VAL A 45 1.79 2.19 1.14
C VAL A 45 2.29 3.41 0.37
N CYS A 46 1.35 4.23 -0.05
CA CYS A 46 1.54 5.57 -0.61
C CYS A 46 0.21 6.31 -0.49
N ASP A 47 0.01 7.39 -1.26
CA ASP A 47 -1.27 8.07 -1.29
C ASP A 47 -1.77 8.38 -2.70
N TRP A 48 -3.08 8.59 -2.81
CA TRP A 48 -3.77 9.01 -4.02
C TRP A 48 -4.12 10.49 -3.92
N LEU A 49 -3.38 11.31 -4.68
CA LEU A 49 -3.60 12.76 -4.72
C LEU A 49 -4.89 13.12 -5.48
N VAL A 50 -5.56 14.19 -5.05
CA VAL A 50 -6.76 14.70 -5.74
C VAL A 50 -6.57 16.19 -6.05
N PRO A 51 -6.56 16.58 -7.32
CA PRO A 51 -6.59 15.72 -8.51
C PRO A 51 -5.30 14.88 -8.64
N LEU A 52 -5.42 13.68 -9.23
CA LEU A 52 -4.25 12.86 -9.53
C LEU A 52 -3.47 13.52 -10.69
N PRO A 53 -2.20 13.91 -10.48
CA PRO A 53 -1.47 14.64 -11.52
C PRO A 53 -1.03 13.74 -12.70
N ASP A 54 -0.74 12.47 -12.41
CA ASP A 54 -0.32 11.46 -13.39
C ASP A 54 -0.62 10.06 -12.86
N ILE A 55 -1.07 9.16 -13.71
CA ILE A 55 -1.45 7.81 -13.28
C ILE A 55 -0.24 6.94 -12.86
N LEU A 56 0.92 7.19 -13.43
CA LEU A 56 2.14 6.45 -13.13
C LEU A 56 3.03 7.18 -12.13
N LEU A 57 3.23 8.48 -12.30
CA LEU A 57 4.19 9.29 -11.56
C LEU A 57 3.54 10.31 -10.62
N GLY A 58 2.29 10.06 -10.24
CA GLY A 58 1.49 10.97 -9.42
C GLY A 58 1.13 10.47 -8.03
N ARG A 59 1.81 9.42 -7.53
CA ARG A 59 1.58 8.94 -6.15
C ARG A 59 2.01 10.00 -5.13
N GLY A 60 1.28 10.11 -4.02
CA GLY A 60 1.60 11.00 -2.90
C GLY A 60 2.33 10.29 -1.76
N ILE A 61 2.95 11.08 -0.89
CA ILE A 61 3.38 10.60 0.43
C ILE A 61 2.12 10.40 1.28
N MET A 62 2.11 9.38 2.15
CA MET A 62 1.00 9.07 3.03
C MET A 62 0.50 10.31 3.78
N GLY A 63 -0.80 10.58 3.74
CA GLY A 63 -1.44 11.76 4.31
C GLY A 63 -1.49 13.00 3.42
N ASP A 64 -0.90 12.97 2.23
CA ASP A 64 -1.03 14.06 1.25
C ASP A 64 -2.28 13.85 0.33
N GLY A 65 -2.93 12.70 0.38
CA GLY A 65 -4.09 12.33 -0.44
C GLY A 65 -5.30 11.84 0.35
N ILE A 66 -5.99 10.84 -0.18
CA ILE A 66 -7.30 10.38 0.33
C ILE A 66 -7.33 8.92 0.79
N ILE A 67 -6.21 8.20 0.74
CA ILE A 67 -6.17 6.80 1.17
C ILE A 67 -6.15 6.73 2.70
N ASP A 68 -7.08 5.97 3.29
CA ASP A 68 -7.03 5.61 4.69
C ASP A 68 -6.01 4.47 4.91
N ASN A 69 -4.71 4.85 4.89
CA ASN A 69 -3.60 3.93 5.06
C ASN A 69 -3.64 3.23 6.43
N HIS A 70 -4.09 3.93 7.47
CA HIS A 70 -4.21 3.37 8.82
C HIS A 70 -5.22 2.23 8.88
N ALA A 71 -6.44 2.46 8.34
CA ALA A 71 -7.46 1.42 8.32
C ALA A 71 -7.03 0.19 7.49
N LEU A 72 -6.37 0.41 6.36
CA LEU A 72 -5.85 -0.68 5.53
C LEU A 72 -4.75 -1.46 6.23
N ARG A 73 -3.81 -0.78 6.90
CA ARG A 73 -2.78 -1.42 7.72
C ARG A 73 -3.39 -2.30 8.82
N LEU A 74 -4.32 -1.74 9.60
CA LEU A 74 -4.98 -2.51 10.67
C LEU A 74 -5.66 -3.76 10.13
N ALA A 75 -6.32 -3.68 8.97
CA ALA A 75 -6.96 -4.84 8.33
C ALA A 75 -5.93 -5.90 7.90
N VAL A 76 -4.80 -5.48 7.36
CA VAL A 76 -3.72 -6.36 6.92
C VAL A 76 -3.05 -7.06 8.12
N GLU A 77 -2.77 -6.32 9.19
CA GLU A 77 -2.22 -6.86 10.44
C GLU A 77 -3.20 -7.82 11.15
N ALA A 78 -4.48 -7.46 11.23
CA ALA A 78 -5.53 -8.32 11.78
C ALA A 78 -5.67 -9.65 11.01
N ASN A 79 -5.27 -9.65 9.74
CA ASN A 79 -5.25 -10.83 8.88
C ASN A 79 -3.96 -11.67 8.99
N GLY A 80 -3.12 -11.36 9.97
CA GLY A 80 -1.91 -12.13 10.34
C GLY A 80 -0.66 -11.75 9.58
N TYR A 81 -0.64 -10.63 8.86
CA TYR A 81 0.58 -10.13 8.24
C TYR A 81 1.42 -9.34 9.24
N HIS A 82 2.66 -9.75 9.42
CA HIS A 82 3.65 -9.10 10.31
C HIS A 82 4.98 -8.85 9.58
N GLY A 83 4.94 -8.85 8.25
CA GLY A 83 6.10 -8.57 7.40
C GLY A 83 6.39 -7.06 7.29
N PRO A 84 7.42 -6.69 6.52
CA PRO A 84 7.73 -5.30 6.23
C PRO A 84 6.57 -4.56 5.55
N ILE A 85 6.41 -3.29 5.91
CA ILE A 85 5.55 -2.36 5.18
C ILE A 85 6.47 -1.47 4.35
N GLU A 86 6.28 -1.45 3.04
CA GLU A 86 7.14 -0.73 2.12
C GLU A 86 6.46 0.55 1.64
N VAL A 87 7.20 1.67 1.68
CA VAL A 87 6.72 2.93 1.11
C VAL A 87 7.13 2.96 -0.36
N GLU A 88 6.14 2.90 -1.26
CA GLU A 88 6.38 2.86 -2.70
C GLU A 88 5.72 4.07 -3.40
N ILE A 89 6.54 5.08 -3.72
CA ILE A 89 6.04 6.35 -4.26
C ILE A 89 6.68 6.65 -5.61
N PHE A 90 5.96 6.38 -6.70
CA PHE A 90 6.31 6.81 -8.03
C PHE A 90 5.89 8.26 -8.21
N ASN A 91 6.84 9.20 -8.03
CA ASN A 91 6.58 10.63 -8.15
C ASN A 91 7.83 11.39 -8.61
N ARG A 92 7.73 12.05 -9.77
CA ARG A 92 8.85 12.78 -10.38
C ARG A 92 9.39 13.87 -9.46
N GLN A 93 8.52 14.64 -8.82
CA GLN A 93 8.94 15.75 -7.95
C GLN A 93 9.70 15.25 -6.72
N LEU A 94 9.26 14.11 -6.15
CA LEU A 94 9.97 13.48 -5.03
C LEU A 94 11.33 12.92 -5.45
N TRP A 95 11.44 12.37 -6.65
CA TRP A 95 12.72 11.86 -7.18
C TRP A 95 13.73 12.97 -7.47
N ASP A 96 13.24 14.17 -7.78
CA ASP A 96 14.07 15.38 -8.01
C ASP A 96 14.40 16.11 -6.68
N THR A 97 13.80 15.71 -5.55
CA THR A 97 14.06 16.26 -4.22
C THR A 97 15.24 15.54 -3.55
N PRO A 98 16.09 16.21 -2.74
CA PRO A 98 17.14 15.55 -1.98
C PRO A 98 16.61 14.37 -1.16
N GLY A 99 17.26 13.21 -1.27
CA GLY A 99 16.74 11.95 -0.70
C GLY A 99 16.62 11.96 0.82
N ASP A 100 17.48 12.67 1.52
CA ASP A 100 17.43 12.84 2.98
C ASP A 100 16.19 13.64 3.44
N GLU A 101 15.80 14.67 2.68
CA GLU A 101 14.57 15.43 2.94
C GLU A 101 13.32 14.56 2.71
N VAL A 102 13.29 13.81 1.60
CA VAL A 102 12.19 12.88 1.31
C VAL A 102 12.11 11.80 2.38
N LEU A 103 13.23 11.21 2.76
CA LEU A 103 13.28 10.17 3.79
C LEU A 103 12.77 10.68 5.13
N ALA A 104 13.19 11.87 5.56
CA ALA A 104 12.72 12.46 6.81
C ALA A 104 11.19 12.63 6.82
N LYS A 105 10.62 13.16 5.72
CA LYS A 105 9.18 13.32 5.56
C LYS A 105 8.45 11.98 5.53
N VAL A 106 8.97 10.99 4.83
CA VAL A 106 8.39 9.64 4.74
C VAL A 106 8.35 8.98 6.12
N VAL A 107 9.45 9.07 6.90
CA VAL A 107 9.49 8.51 8.26
C VAL A 107 8.48 9.19 9.18
N GLU A 108 8.40 10.52 9.15
CA GLU A 108 7.39 11.26 9.91
C GLU A 108 5.97 10.79 9.56
N ARG A 109 5.64 10.76 8.28
CA ARG A 109 4.31 10.37 7.79
C ARG A 109 3.97 8.91 8.07
N PHE A 110 4.93 8.02 7.90
CA PHE A 110 4.73 6.61 8.23
C PHE A 110 4.36 6.44 9.70
N THR A 111 5.02 7.15 10.60
CA THR A 111 4.77 7.02 12.05
C THR A 111 3.51 7.71 12.55
N THR A 112 2.95 8.66 11.77
CA THR A 112 1.80 9.47 12.21
C THR A 112 0.51 9.17 11.44
N ILE A 113 0.62 8.61 10.23
CA ILE A 113 -0.52 8.42 9.31
C ILE A 113 -0.78 6.93 9.02
N VAL A 114 0.27 6.11 8.96
CA VAL A 114 0.17 4.67 8.70
C VAL A 114 0.16 3.91 10.02
#